data_04a9c41d4d4c657188d91d7602a2f645
#
_entry.id   04a9c41d4d4c657188d91d7602a2f645
#
_cell.length_a   1.000
_cell.length_b   1.000
_cell.length_c   1.000
_cell.angle_alpha   90.00
_cell.angle_beta   90.00
_cell.angle_gamma   90.00
#
_symmetry.space_group_name_H-M   'P 1'
#
loop_
_entity.id
_entity.type
_entity.pdbx_description
1 polymer ?
#
loop_
_entity_poly.entity_id
_entity_poly.type
_entity_poly.pdbx_seq_one_letter_code
_entity_poly.pdbx_strand_id
1 'polypeptide(L)'
;MEKVMQLKTIKEYNDYMGVETRHPLVSVIEGSRMPHPVPHARKHVGMYVIFLKELRCTDDLTYGRRSYDFQENTLLFIAPGQVFGHEADGSTFTGSGWCLLFHPDLLRGTPLGRHMQDYTFFSYAANEALHLSKQEQQTIIDCLTKI
;
A
#
# COMPACT_ATOMS: atom_id res chain seq x y z
N MET A 1 2.86 -20.24 15.09
CA MET A 1 3.50 -18.90 15.12
C MET A 1 3.30 -18.22 13.79
N GLU A 2 2.79 -17.04 13.81
CA GLU A 2 2.51 -16.31 12.57
C GLU A 2 3.80 -15.81 11.92
N LYS A 3 3.91 -16.02 10.63
CA LYS A 3 5.09 -15.60 9.87
C LYS A 3 4.82 -14.28 9.17
N VAL A 4 5.66 -13.29 9.44
CA VAL A 4 5.59 -11.99 8.80
C VAL A 4 6.64 -11.92 7.69
N MET A 5 6.20 -11.60 6.47
CA MET A 5 7.08 -11.47 5.32
C MET A 5 7.84 -10.15 5.38
N GLN A 6 9.15 -10.19 5.17
CA GLN A 6 10.00 -9.00 5.16
C GLN A 6 10.22 -8.53 3.72
N LEU A 7 9.75 -7.32 3.40
CA LEU A 7 9.90 -6.73 2.08
C LEU A 7 10.58 -5.37 2.24
N LYS A 8 11.88 -5.32 2.03
CA LYS A 8 12.69 -4.13 2.32
C LYS A 8 12.88 -3.21 1.12
N THR A 9 12.71 -3.74 -0.08
CA THR A 9 12.95 -2.98 -1.31
C THR A 9 11.73 -3.00 -2.21
N ILE A 10 11.68 -2.04 -3.12
CA ILE A 10 10.63 -1.98 -4.15
C ILE A 10 10.65 -3.28 -4.99
N LYS A 11 11.83 -3.75 -5.35
CA LYS A 11 11.95 -4.98 -6.14
C LYS A 11 11.38 -6.20 -5.40
N GLU A 12 11.67 -6.35 -4.11
CA GLU A 12 11.13 -7.45 -3.32
C GLU A 12 9.61 -7.43 -3.28
N TYR A 13 9.02 -6.24 -3.09
CA TYR A 13 7.57 -6.10 -3.07
C TYR A 13 6.96 -6.40 -4.43
N ASN A 14 7.54 -5.87 -5.50
CA ASN A 14 7.05 -6.11 -6.87
C ASN A 14 7.15 -7.58 -7.25
N ASP A 15 8.23 -8.25 -6.85
CA ASP A 15 8.39 -9.70 -7.11
C ASP A 15 7.29 -10.50 -6.40
N TYR A 16 6.96 -10.12 -5.16
CA TYR A 16 5.85 -10.74 -4.44
C TYR A 16 4.51 -10.53 -5.16
N MET A 17 4.28 -9.34 -5.70
CA MET A 17 3.04 -9.00 -6.41
C MET A 17 3.02 -9.51 -7.85
N GLY A 18 4.15 -9.98 -8.36
CA GLY A 18 4.24 -10.47 -9.74
C GLY A 18 4.29 -9.37 -10.79
N VAL A 19 4.79 -8.20 -10.44
CA VAL A 19 4.88 -7.06 -11.36
C VAL A 19 6.33 -6.67 -11.61
N GLU A 20 6.56 -6.02 -12.76
CA GLU A 20 7.88 -5.56 -13.16
C GLU A 20 8.33 -4.37 -12.32
N THR A 21 9.62 -4.34 -11.97
CA THR A 21 10.23 -3.19 -11.30
C THR A 21 10.82 -2.26 -12.33
N ARG A 22 10.30 -1.04 -12.42
CA ARG A 22 10.73 -0.02 -13.37
C ARG A 22 11.62 1.04 -12.74
N HIS A 23 11.55 1.20 -11.44
CA HIS A 23 12.33 2.18 -10.69
C HIS A 23 12.68 1.59 -9.34
N PRO A 24 13.91 1.78 -8.83
CA PRO A 24 14.31 1.15 -7.57
C PRO A 24 13.68 1.75 -6.32
N LEU A 25 13.12 2.97 -6.40
CA LEU A 25 12.65 3.69 -5.23
C LEU A 25 11.15 4.00 -5.23
N VAL A 26 10.45 3.73 -6.32
CA VAL A 26 9.01 3.99 -6.42
C VAL A 26 8.33 2.96 -7.32
N SER A 27 7.10 2.60 -6.98
CA SER A 27 6.27 1.70 -7.80
C SER A 27 4.81 2.08 -7.68
N VAL A 28 4.09 2.02 -8.79
CA VAL A 28 2.63 2.13 -8.82
C VAL A 28 2.09 0.82 -9.37
N ILE A 29 1.21 0.18 -8.62
CA ILE A 29 0.60 -1.07 -9.01
C ILE A 29 -0.90 -0.85 -9.20
N GLU A 30 -1.38 -1.05 -10.42
CA GLU A 30 -2.81 -1.07 -10.70
C GLU A 30 -3.29 -2.51 -10.53
N GLY A 31 -4.21 -2.72 -9.59
CA GLY A 31 -4.64 -4.06 -9.22
C GLY A 31 -5.23 -4.86 -10.38
N SER A 32 -5.96 -4.20 -11.28
CA SER A 32 -6.56 -4.85 -12.45
C SER A 32 -5.53 -5.40 -13.43
N ARG A 33 -4.28 -4.97 -13.34
CA ARG A 33 -3.19 -5.41 -14.24
C ARG A 33 -2.29 -6.48 -13.63
N MET A 34 -2.63 -6.96 -12.44
CA MET A 34 -1.84 -8.04 -11.82
C MET A 34 -1.98 -9.32 -12.63
N PRO A 35 -0.84 -9.99 -12.93
CA PRO A 35 -0.87 -11.13 -13.86
C PRO A 35 -1.50 -12.40 -13.28
N HIS A 36 -1.54 -12.54 -11.96
CA HIS A 36 -2.05 -13.73 -11.29
C HIS A 36 -2.44 -13.42 -9.86
N PRO A 37 -3.23 -14.28 -9.20
CA PRO A 37 -3.52 -14.13 -7.78
C PRO A 37 -2.25 -14.18 -6.93
N VAL A 38 -2.26 -13.42 -5.85
CA VAL A 38 -1.11 -13.30 -4.95
C VAL A 38 -1.49 -13.93 -3.61
N PRO A 39 -0.59 -14.73 -3.01
CA PRO A 39 -0.87 -15.31 -1.69
C PRO A 39 -1.03 -14.23 -0.64
N HIS A 40 -2.01 -14.41 0.24
CA HIS A 40 -2.13 -13.55 1.41
C HIS A 40 -0.93 -13.73 2.32
N ALA A 41 -0.43 -12.64 2.86
CA ALA A 41 0.64 -12.67 3.86
C ALA A 41 0.61 -11.37 4.66
N ARG A 42 0.98 -11.44 5.93
CA ARG A 42 1.31 -10.25 6.70
C ARG A 42 2.70 -9.80 6.32
N LYS A 43 2.85 -8.50 6.14
CA LYS A 43 4.07 -7.91 5.58
C LYS A 43 4.60 -6.82 6.47
N HIS A 44 5.91 -6.83 6.64
CA HIS A 44 6.67 -5.74 7.23
C HIS A 44 7.48 -5.12 6.09
N VAL A 45 7.16 -3.89 5.73
CA VAL A 45 7.78 -3.25 4.56
C VAL A 45 8.63 -2.06 4.99
N GLY A 46 9.71 -1.83 4.24
CA GLY A 46 10.61 -0.71 4.45
C GLY A 46 10.27 0.54 3.65
N MET A 47 9.06 0.61 3.11
CA MET A 47 8.60 1.70 2.27
C MET A 47 7.33 2.32 2.82
N TYR A 48 7.03 3.54 2.36
CA TYR A 48 5.70 4.11 2.50
C TYR A 48 4.77 3.45 1.49
N VAL A 49 3.56 3.11 1.92
CA VAL A 49 2.56 2.48 1.07
C VAL A 49 1.26 3.24 1.18
N ILE A 50 0.65 3.53 0.04
CA ILE A 50 -0.66 4.16 -0.02
C ILE A 50 -1.56 3.29 -0.89
N PHE A 51 -2.65 2.78 -0.31
CA PHE A 51 -3.64 2.01 -1.05
C PHE A 51 -4.84 2.86 -1.37
N LEU A 52 -5.26 2.84 -2.63
CA LEU A 52 -6.55 3.39 -3.05
C LEU A 52 -7.46 2.23 -3.43
N LYS A 53 -8.57 2.10 -2.73
CA LYS A 53 -9.55 1.06 -2.96
C LYS A 53 -10.65 1.58 -3.86
N GLU A 54 -10.80 1.00 -5.04
CA GLU A 54 -11.83 1.39 -6.02
C GLU A 54 -13.05 0.49 -5.99
N LEU A 55 -12.84 -0.79 -5.75
CA LEU A 55 -13.90 -1.79 -5.81
C LEU A 55 -14.13 -2.41 -4.44
N ARG A 56 -15.31 -3.00 -4.28
CA ARG A 56 -15.61 -3.74 -3.05
C ARG A 56 -14.59 -4.86 -2.88
N CYS A 57 -13.98 -4.89 -1.73
CA CYS A 57 -13.10 -5.96 -1.32
C CYS A 57 -13.77 -6.70 -0.17
N THR A 58 -13.82 -8.00 -0.28
CA THR A 58 -14.35 -8.84 0.78
C THR A 58 -13.27 -9.22 1.79
N ASP A 59 -12.02 -8.92 1.46
CA ASP A 59 -10.89 -9.23 2.32
C ASP A 59 -10.66 -8.11 3.32
N ASP A 60 -10.55 -8.46 4.59
CA ASP A 60 -10.17 -7.51 5.62
C ASP A 60 -8.66 -7.27 5.58
N LEU A 61 -8.28 -6.01 5.62
CA LEU A 61 -6.87 -5.66 5.79
C LEU A 61 -6.57 -5.46 7.26
N THR A 62 -5.51 -6.09 7.74
CA THR A 62 -5.02 -5.88 9.10
C THR A 62 -3.91 -4.84 9.08
N TYR A 63 -4.04 -3.83 9.94
CA TYR A 63 -3.04 -2.80 10.12
C TYR A 63 -2.62 -2.78 11.58
N GLY A 64 -1.35 -3.11 11.85
CA GLY A 64 -0.93 -3.34 13.21
C GLY A 64 -1.68 -4.52 13.79
N ARG A 65 -2.51 -4.27 14.79
CA ARG A 65 -3.38 -5.30 15.41
C ARG A 65 -4.86 -5.04 15.16
N ARG A 66 -5.18 -4.08 14.30
CA ARG A 66 -6.57 -3.72 13.99
C ARG A 66 -6.93 -4.25 12.62
N SER A 67 -8.18 -4.68 12.49
CA SER A 67 -8.76 -5.01 11.18
C SER A 67 -9.46 -3.78 10.64
N TYR A 68 -9.27 -3.53 9.36
CA TYR A 68 -9.94 -2.43 8.67
C TYR A 68 -10.90 -2.98 7.64
N ASP A 69 -12.10 -2.44 7.64
CA ASP A 69 -13.11 -2.72 6.64
C ASP A 69 -12.96 -1.70 5.52
N PHE A 70 -12.39 -2.15 4.40
CA PHE A 70 -12.21 -1.29 3.24
C PHE A 70 -13.53 -1.09 2.52
N GLN A 71 -13.88 0.16 2.31
CA GLN A 71 -14.97 0.56 1.45
C GLN A 71 -14.42 1.14 0.16
N GLU A 72 -15.27 1.26 -0.86
CA GLU A 72 -14.88 1.94 -2.09
C GLU A 72 -14.40 3.36 -1.81
N ASN A 73 -13.47 3.84 -2.63
CA ASN A 73 -12.95 5.21 -2.58
C ASN A 73 -12.26 5.53 -1.25
N THR A 74 -11.52 4.57 -0.73
CA THR A 74 -10.82 4.73 0.54
C THR A 74 -9.31 4.72 0.31
N LEU A 75 -8.61 5.67 0.94
CA LEU A 75 -7.15 5.67 1.00
C LEU A 75 -6.69 5.15 2.35
N LEU A 76 -5.69 4.27 2.33
CA LEU A 76 -5.01 3.81 3.53
C LEU A 76 -3.52 4.10 3.41
N PHE A 77 -2.93 4.63 4.47
CA PHE A 77 -1.52 5.02 4.54
C PHE A 77 -0.76 4.11 5.49
N ILE A 78 0.37 3.59 5.04
CA ILE A 78 1.23 2.69 5.84
C ILE A 78 2.65 3.24 5.82
N ALA A 79 3.24 3.40 7.01
CA ALA A 79 4.60 3.88 7.16
C ALA A 79 5.62 2.74 7.12
N PRO A 80 6.90 3.03 6.80
CA PRO A 80 7.95 2.02 6.93
C PRO A 80 7.99 1.43 8.35
N GLY A 81 8.13 0.12 8.42
CA GLY A 81 8.22 -0.58 9.70
C GLY A 81 6.90 -1.05 10.27
N GLN A 82 5.79 -0.69 9.69
CA GLN A 82 4.48 -1.15 10.13
C GLN A 82 4.12 -2.49 9.48
N VAL A 83 3.46 -3.35 10.23
CA VAL A 83 3.00 -4.66 9.73
C VAL A 83 1.58 -4.52 9.23
N PHE A 84 1.31 -5.03 8.04
CA PHE A 84 -0.02 -5.01 7.47
C PHE A 84 -0.25 -6.23 6.58
N GLY A 85 -1.50 -6.41 6.17
CA GLY A 85 -1.91 -7.47 5.28
C GLY A 85 -2.79 -8.49 5.98
N HIS A 86 -3.23 -9.48 5.22
CA HIS A 86 -4.05 -10.57 5.70
C HIS A 86 -3.18 -11.75 6.12
N GLU A 87 -3.58 -12.48 7.14
CA GLU A 87 -2.87 -13.66 7.60
C GLU A 87 -2.67 -14.67 6.47
N ALA A 88 -1.49 -15.32 6.48
CA ALA A 88 -1.15 -16.35 5.50
C ALA A 88 -1.89 -17.64 5.84
N ASP A 89 -3.05 -17.83 5.26
CA ASP A 89 -3.94 -18.98 5.48
C ASP A 89 -4.04 -19.91 4.25
N GLY A 90 -3.18 -19.70 3.26
CA GLY A 90 -3.20 -20.44 2.01
C GLY A 90 -4.12 -19.84 0.95
N SER A 91 -4.91 -18.83 1.29
CA SER A 91 -5.74 -18.14 0.32
C SER A 91 -4.95 -17.13 -0.49
N THR A 92 -5.53 -16.69 -1.60
CA THR A 92 -4.93 -15.69 -2.48
C THR A 92 -5.91 -14.54 -2.68
N PHE A 93 -5.39 -13.44 -3.24
CA PHE A 93 -6.23 -12.32 -3.62
C PHE A 93 -5.85 -11.85 -5.03
N THR A 94 -6.82 -11.24 -5.70
CA THR A 94 -6.59 -10.48 -6.92
C THR A 94 -6.72 -9.02 -6.59
N GLY A 95 -5.84 -8.20 -7.17
CA GLY A 95 -5.84 -6.79 -6.85
C GLY A 95 -7.02 -6.04 -7.44
N SER A 96 -7.52 -5.07 -6.68
CA SER A 96 -8.44 -4.06 -7.17
C SER A 96 -7.98 -2.73 -6.59
N GLY A 97 -8.18 -1.64 -7.37
CA GLY A 97 -7.68 -0.33 -6.95
C GLY A 97 -6.20 -0.14 -7.27
N TRP A 98 -5.55 0.69 -6.49
CA TRP A 98 -4.20 1.14 -6.77
C TRP A 98 -3.32 1.05 -5.53
N CYS A 99 -2.03 0.83 -5.74
CA CYS A 99 -1.04 0.84 -4.67
C CYS A 99 0.14 1.68 -5.10
N LEU A 100 0.50 2.67 -4.29
CA LEU A 100 1.72 3.45 -4.48
C LEU A 100 2.69 3.07 -3.38
N LEU A 101 3.91 2.68 -3.78
CA LEU A 101 5.00 2.41 -2.85
C LEU A 101 6.15 3.34 -3.16
N PHE A 102 6.76 3.91 -2.12
CA PHE A 102 7.99 4.67 -2.32
C PHE A 102 8.93 4.49 -1.13
N HIS A 103 10.20 4.30 -1.46
CA HIS A 103 11.24 4.14 -0.45
C HIS A 103 11.57 5.51 0.15
N PRO A 104 11.89 5.59 1.46
CA PRO A 104 12.26 6.88 2.07
C PRO A 104 13.41 7.60 1.34
N ASP A 105 14.31 6.85 0.73
CA ASP A 105 15.44 7.44 -0.01
C ASP A 105 14.99 8.28 -1.22
N LEU A 106 13.80 8.03 -1.76
CA LEU A 106 13.26 8.85 -2.85
C LEU A 106 13.09 10.30 -2.44
N LEU A 107 12.73 10.52 -1.18
CA LEU A 107 12.42 11.85 -0.64
C LEU A 107 13.59 12.46 0.13
N ARG A 108 14.68 11.73 0.29
CA ARG A 108 15.83 12.21 1.07
C ARG A 108 16.37 13.50 0.49
N GLY A 109 16.52 14.53 1.33
CA GLY A 109 17.01 15.84 0.93
C GLY A 109 15.98 16.73 0.26
N THR A 110 14.74 16.26 0.07
CA THR A 110 13.66 17.08 -0.48
C THR A 110 12.86 17.76 0.63
N PRO A 111 12.15 18.87 0.31
CA PRO A 111 11.26 19.49 1.31
C PRO A 111 10.20 18.52 1.83
N LEU A 112 9.62 17.69 0.97
CA LEU A 112 8.64 16.70 1.38
C LEU A 112 9.25 15.69 2.36
N GLY A 113 10.46 15.21 2.08
CA GLY A 113 11.13 14.26 2.96
C GLY A 113 11.42 14.82 4.34
N ARG A 114 11.73 16.13 4.44
CA ARG A 114 11.96 16.79 5.72
C ARG A 114 10.72 16.90 6.57
N HIS A 115 9.54 16.91 5.95
CA HIS A 115 8.25 17.12 6.62
C HIS A 115 7.37 15.88 6.70
N MET A 116 7.89 14.71 6.29
CA MET A 116 7.09 13.48 6.29
C MET A 116 6.53 13.14 7.66
N GLN A 117 7.28 13.40 8.72
CA GLN A 117 6.82 13.14 10.08
C GLN A 117 5.64 14.02 10.50
N ASP A 118 5.43 15.14 9.81
CA ASP A 118 4.30 16.04 10.07
C ASP A 118 3.00 15.51 9.48
N TYR A 119 3.07 14.50 8.59
CA TYR A 119 1.89 13.89 7.99
C TYR A 119 1.42 12.72 8.85
N THR A 120 0.47 13.02 9.72
CA THR A 120 -0.02 12.05 10.72
C THR A 120 -0.74 10.86 10.11
N PHE A 121 -1.08 10.91 8.82
CA PHE A 121 -1.73 9.80 8.12
C PHE A 121 -0.93 8.50 8.20
N PHE A 122 0.40 8.59 8.34
CA PHE A 122 1.27 7.42 8.44
C PHE A 122 1.52 6.98 9.89
N SER A 123 0.87 7.60 10.86
CA SER A 123 1.02 7.25 12.28
C SER A 123 -0.03 6.23 12.70
N TYR A 124 0.36 5.24 13.52
CA TYR A 124 -0.61 4.32 14.12
C TYR A 124 -1.66 5.06 14.92
N ALA A 125 -1.27 6.14 15.62
CA ALA A 125 -2.19 6.88 16.48
C ALA A 125 -3.26 7.64 15.68
N ALA A 126 -2.93 8.04 14.44
CA ALA A 126 -3.82 8.80 13.58
C ALA A 126 -4.24 8.01 12.34
N ASN A 127 -4.01 6.71 12.35
CA ASN A 127 -4.26 5.86 11.18
C ASN A 127 -5.75 5.58 11.03
N GLU A 128 -6.37 6.41 10.21
CA GLU A 128 -7.74 6.20 9.78
C GLU A 128 -7.77 6.22 8.26
N ALA A 129 -8.58 5.36 7.67
CA ALA A 129 -8.77 5.36 6.24
C ALA A 129 -9.50 6.65 5.85
N LEU A 130 -9.03 7.31 4.81
CA LEU A 130 -9.69 8.49 4.27
C LEU A 130 -10.72 8.07 3.24
N HIS A 131 -11.96 8.52 3.44
CA HIS A 131 -13.03 8.29 2.47
C HIS A 131 -13.03 9.44 1.47
N LEU A 132 -12.99 9.11 0.19
CA LEU A 132 -12.87 10.07 -0.89
C LEU A 132 -14.18 10.24 -1.64
N SER A 133 -14.47 11.46 -2.09
CA SER A 133 -15.49 11.68 -3.10
C SER A 133 -15.01 11.14 -4.45
N LYS A 134 -15.91 10.98 -5.42
CA LYS A 134 -15.53 10.52 -6.75
C LYS A 134 -14.53 11.47 -7.42
N GLN A 135 -14.70 12.78 -7.21
CA GLN A 135 -13.78 13.76 -7.76
C GLN A 135 -12.40 13.67 -7.15
N GLU A 136 -12.33 13.51 -5.84
CA GLU A 136 -11.05 13.32 -5.14
C GLU A 136 -10.36 12.04 -5.59
N GLN A 137 -11.11 10.94 -5.74
CA GLN A 137 -10.59 9.70 -6.25
C GLN A 137 -9.98 9.87 -7.64
N GLN A 138 -10.68 10.57 -8.53
CA GLN A 138 -10.20 10.80 -9.88
C GLN A 138 -8.89 11.62 -9.86
N THR A 139 -8.79 12.60 -9.00
CA THR A 139 -7.58 13.39 -8.83
C THR A 139 -6.39 12.52 -8.43
N ILE A 140 -6.60 11.61 -7.47
CA ILE A 140 -5.55 10.68 -7.03
C ILE A 140 -5.15 9.75 -8.16
N ILE A 141 -6.12 9.18 -8.89
CA ILE A 141 -5.84 8.28 -10.02
C ILE A 141 -5.05 9.02 -11.10
N ASP A 142 -5.41 10.26 -11.40
CA ASP A 142 -4.68 11.06 -12.39
C ASP A 142 -3.22 11.26 -11.97
N CYS A 143 -2.96 11.47 -10.69
CA CYS A 143 -1.60 11.58 -10.17
C CYS A 143 -0.85 10.25 -10.29
N LEU A 144 -1.49 9.14 -9.94
CA LEU A 144 -0.88 7.81 -10.00
C LEU A 144 -0.51 7.40 -11.41
N THR A 145 -1.35 7.75 -12.39
CA THR A 145 -1.09 7.41 -13.80
C THR A 145 0.09 8.18 -14.38
N LYS A 146 0.48 9.30 -13.77
CA LYS A 146 1.62 10.11 -14.20
C LYS A 146 2.96 9.66 -13.64
N ILE A 147 2.95 8.78 -12.67
CA ILE A 147 4.19 8.33 -12.02
C ILE A 147 4.94 7.28 -12.86
#